data_a339d85ca987d6da13e0c8d72947f1ec
#
_entry.id   a339d85ca987d6da13e0c8d72947f1ec
#
_cell.length_a   1.000
_cell.length_b   1.000
_cell.length_c   1.000
_cell.angle_alpha   90.00
_cell.angle_beta   90.00
_cell.angle_gamma   90.00
#
_symmetry.space_group_name_H-M   'P 1'
#
loop_
_entity.id
_entity.type
_entity.pdbx_description
1 polymer ?
#
loop_
_entity_poly.entity_id
_entity_poly.type
_entity_poly.pdbx_seq_one_letter_code
_entity_poly.pdbx_strand_id
1 'polypeptide(L)'
;ITDKSNNQITSFYQGVLGNKYDLSTLNIKKDDIAIVSPDNIENMKEYIHFLDKNKIKFIFDPGQVIGLFTEQELINFLKLSYFTIVNDYEFDILKNTIKLSEKELISTYNFIITKGDKGSISYLDKEEFIIPAYKPDQVVDSTGCGDSFRAGLLYGILNNFSPIEYCKIGASLASFNVEQNGTQNHFCGLKDIQKRMNSCEL
;
A
#
# COMPACT_ATOMS: atom_id res chain seq x y z
N ILE A 1 -5.29 18.48 -9.18
CA ILE A 1 -5.02 18.99 -10.54
C ILE A 1 -3.87 18.18 -11.10
N THR A 2 -4.07 17.55 -12.26
CA THR A 2 -3.06 16.73 -12.93
C THR A 2 -2.67 17.41 -14.23
N ASP A 3 -1.37 17.49 -14.53
CA ASP A 3 -0.86 17.98 -15.80
C ASP A 3 -0.76 16.84 -16.86
N LYS A 4 -0.36 17.20 -18.09
CA LYS A 4 -0.22 16.23 -19.19
C LYS A 4 0.90 15.20 -18.98
N SER A 5 1.77 15.41 -18.00
CA SER A 5 2.86 14.53 -17.61
C SER A 5 2.53 13.70 -16.38
N ASN A 6 1.25 13.68 -15.97
CA ASN A 6 0.73 13.02 -14.76
C ASN A 6 1.29 13.56 -13.44
N ASN A 7 1.89 14.76 -13.41
CA ASN A 7 2.22 15.40 -12.14
C ASN A 7 0.94 15.92 -11.48
N GLN A 8 0.78 15.65 -10.21
CA GLN A 8 -0.43 16.01 -9.45
C GLN A 8 -0.12 17.07 -8.40
N ILE A 9 -0.98 18.08 -8.32
CA ILE A 9 -1.04 19.01 -7.19
C ILE A 9 -2.37 18.74 -6.48
N THR A 10 -2.28 18.34 -5.21
CA THR A 10 -3.44 18.07 -4.39
C THR A 10 -3.70 19.22 -3.43
N SER A 11 -4.90 19.79 -3.50
CA SER A 11 -5.41 20.69 -2.48
C SER A 11 -6.31 19.88 -1.55
N PHE A 12 -5.95 19.83 -0.27
CA PHE A 12 -6.62 18.98 0.70
C PHE A 12 -7.18 19.80 1.87
N TYR A 13 -8.44 19.58 2.17
CA TYR A 13 -9.10 20.11 3.36
C TYR A 13 -9.53 18.95 4.26
N GLN A 14 -8.97 18.91 5.46
CA GLN A 14 -9.08 17.76 6.37
C GLN A 14 -10.53 17.46 6.81
N GLY A 15 -11.36 18.49 6.95
CA GLY A 15 -12.76 18.30 7.34
C GLY A 15 -12.91 17.44 8.60
N VAL A 16 -13.71 16.39 8.50
CA VAL A 16 -14.01 15.46 9.60
C VAL A 16 -12.86 14.50 9.96
N LEU A 17 -11.81 14.41 9.14
CA LEU A 17 -10.66 13.55 9.44
C LEU A 17 -9.93 13.94 10.73
N GLY A 18 -10.13 15.17 11.24
CA GLY A 18 -9.63 15.58 12.54
C GLY A 18 -10.37 14.98 13.74
N ASN A 19 -11.52 14.35 13.52
CA ASN A 19 -12.31 13.76 14.59
C ASN A 19 -11.73 12.43 15.04
N LYS A 20 -11.79 12.18 16.34
CA LYS A 20 -11.44 10.87 16.89
C LYS A 20 -12.59 9.88 16.69
N TYR A 21 -12.22 8.65 16.37
CA TYR A 21 -13.15 7.53 16.28
C TYR A 21 -13.13 6.73 17.58
N ASP A 22 -14.29 6.29 18.02
CA ASP A 22 -14.37 5.30 19.10
C ASP A 22 -14.11 3.89 18.56
N LEU A 23 -12.86 3.48 18.64
CA LEU A 23 -12.42 2.16 18.15
C LEU A 23 -13.02 1.00 18.94
N SER A 24 -13.60 1.24 20.12
CA SER A 24 -14.26 0.20 20.91
C SER A 24 -15.54 -0.31 20.24
N THR A 25 -16.10 0.46 19.31
CA THR A 25 -17.30 0.09 18.56
C THR A 25 -17.03 -0.85 17.40
N LEU A 26 -15.75 -1.04 17.04
CA LEU A 26 -15.35 -1.92 15.95
C LEU A 26 -15.47 -3.39 16.36
N ASN A 27 -16.24 -4.15 15.60
CA ASN A 27 -16.33 -5.61 15.77
C ASN A 27 -15.21 -6.30 14.99
N ILE A 28 -13.96 -6.15 15.47
CA ILE A 28 -12.78 -6.75 14.84
C ILE A 28 -12.58 -8.18 15.36
N LYS A 29 -12.36 -9.10 14.43
CA LYS A 29 -12.05 -10.50 14.71
C LYS A 29 -10.54 -10.74 14.61
N LYS A 30 -10.06 -11.78 15.29
CA LYS A 30 -8.64 -12.14 15.34
C LYS A 30 -8.01 -12.41 13.96
N ASP A 31 -8.81 -12.88 13.02
CA ASP A 31 -8.35 -13.24 11.66
C ASP A 31 -8.54 -12.09 10.66
N ASP A 32 -9.03 -10.94 11.11
CA ASP A 32 -9.12 -9.75 10.27
C ASP A 32 -7.71 -9.19 10.00
N ILE A 33 -7.58 -8.51 8.88
CA ILE A 33 -6.40 -7.71 8.54
C ILE A 33 -6.83 -6.27 8.29
N ALA A 34 -6.06 -5.31 8.80
CA ALA A 34 -6.30 -3.90 8.61
C ALA A 34 -5.25 -3.26 7.70
N ILE A 35 -5.62 -2.16 7.06
CA ILE A 35 -4.66 -1.20 6.49
C ILE A 35 -4.77 0.09 7.29
N VAL A 36 -3.65 0.60 7.78
CA VAL A 36 -3.56 1.94 8.35
C VAL A 36 -3.01 2.85 7.26
N SER A 37 -3.94 3.50 6.56
CA SER A 37 -3.67 4.43 5.44
C SER A 37 -3.65 5.88 5.91
N PRO A 38 -3.22 6.84 5.07
CA PRO A 38 -3.11 8.25 5.44
C PRO A 38 -4.39 8.84 6.04
N ASP A 39 -4.27 9.33 7.26
CA ASP A 39 -5.32 10.00 8.03
C ASP A 39 -4.65 11.09 8.90
N ASN A 40 -5.38 11.64 9.85
CA ASN A 40 -4.79 12.45 10.92
C ASN A 40 -3.75 11.62 11.69
N ILE A 41 -2.59 12.22 11.95
CA ILE A 41 -1.45 11.54 12.57
C ILE A 41 -1.81 10.91 13.92
N GLU A 42 -2.56 11.61 14.75
CA GLU A 42 -2.96 11.10 16.06
C GLU A 42 -3.93 9.92 15.94
N ASN A 43 -4.84 9.96 14.95
CA ASN A 43 -5.72 8.84 14.65
C ASN A 43 -4.92 7.61 14.18
N MET A 44 -3.95 7.80 13.25
CA MET A 44 -3.10 6.70 12.79
C MET A 44 -2.33 6.04 13.93
N LYS A 45 -1.80 6.84 14.87
CA LYS A 45 -1.14 6.34 16.08
C LYS A 45 -2.10 5.53 16.95
N GLU A 46 -3.31 6.04 17.17
CA GLU A 46 -4.34 5.35 17.95
C GLU A 46 -4.76 4.03 17.26
N TYR A 47 -4.92 4.00 15.92
CA TYR A 47 -5.22 2.78 15.17
C TYR A 47 -4.13 1.72 15.33
N ILE A 48 -2.86 2.10 15.15
CA ILE A 48 -1.73 1.18 15.29
C ILE A 48 -1.67 0.58 16.70
N HIS A 49 -1.80 1.42 17.74
CA HIS A 49 -1.81 0.96 19.14
C HIS A 49 -2.99 0.03 19.42
N PHE A 50 -4.18 0.37 18.90
CA PHE A 50 -5.37 -0.47 19.05
C PHE A 50 -5.19 -1.84 18.38
N LEU A 51 -4.67 -1.87 17.15
CA LEU A 51 -4.45 -3.10 16.39
C LEU A 51 -3.39 -3.98 17.06
N ASP A 52 -2.26 -3.40 17.50
CA ASP A 52 -1.23 -4.14 18.24
C ASP A 52 -1.73 -4.70 19.57
N LYS A 53 -2.46 -3.90 20.35
CA LYS A 53 -3.06 -4.34 21.63
C LYS A 53 -4.00 -5.53 21.43
N ASN A 54 -4.78 -5.55 20.36
CA ASN A 54 -5.73 -6.61 20.03
C ASN A 54 -5.11 -7.75 19.21
N LYS A 55 -3.81 -7.66 18.89
CA LYS A 55 -3.06 -8.64 18.07
C LYS A 55 -3.68 -8.84 16.67
N ILE A 56 -4.18 -7.77 16.10
CA ILE A 56 -4.70 -7.73 14.74
C ILE A 56 -3.55 -7.42 13.77
N LYS A 57 -3.40 -8.25 12.75
CA LYS A 57 -2.43 -8.02 11.69
C LYS A 57 -2.79 -6.77 10.91
N PHE A 58 -1.81 -5.91 10.63
CA PHE A 58 -2.05 -4.72 9.84
C PHE A 58 -0.92 -4.41 8.87
N ILE A 59 -1.28 -3.78 7.76
CA ILE A 59 -0.38 -3.18 6.77
C ILE A 59 -0.24 -1.70 7.13
N PHE A 60 0.99 -1.20 7.19
CA PHE A 60 1.26 0.21 7.38
C PHE A 60 1.46 0.90 6.04
N ASP A 61 0.60 1.87 5.76
CA ASP A 61 0.61 2.69 4.54
C ASP A 61 0.67 4.17 4.94
N PRO A 62 1.85 4.71 5.24
CA PRO A 62 1.95 6.10 5.67
C PRO A 62 1.65 7.12 4.57
N GLY A 63 1.79 6.74 3.29
CA GLY A 63 1.55 7.61 2.15
C GLY A 63 2.22 8.98 2.29
N GLN A 64 1.55 10.02 1.84
CA GLN A 64 2.07 11.38 1.84
C GLN A 64 2.29 12.00 3.24
N VAL A 65 1.78 11.40 4.32
CA VAL A 65 1.95 11.91 5.69
C VAL A 65 3.19 11.36 6.39
N ILE A 66 3.96 10.51 5.72
CA ILE A 66 5.16 9.87 6.28
C ILE A 66 6.15 10.88 6.91
N GLY A 67 6.33 12.05 6.32
CA GLY A 67 7.23 13.09 6.82
C GLY A 67 6.74 13.80 8.09
N LEU A 68 5.52 13.52 8.57
CA LEU A 68 4.96 14.10 9.79
C LEU A 68 5.22 13.24 11.04
N PHE A 69 5.68 12.00 10.85
CA PHE A 69 6.07 11.13 11.95
C PHE A 69 7.52 11.38 12.39
N THR A 70 7.78 11.17 13.65
CA THR A 70 9.16 11.15 14.18
C THR A 70 9.88 9.85 13.78
N GLU A 71 11.21 9.89 13.80
CA GLU A 71 12.05 8.70 13.58
C GLU A 71 11.63 7.52 14.46
N GLN A 72 11.43 7.76 15.76
CA GLN A 72 11.08 6.72 16.73
C GLN A 72 9.69 6.11 16.46
N GLU A 73 8.72 6.94 16.07
CA GLU A 73 7.38 6.47 15.70
C GLU A 73 7.44 5.57 14.46
N LEU A 74 8.15 6.00 13.41
CA LEU A 74 8.30 5.19 12.20
C LEU A 74 8.97 3.85 12.50
N ILE A 75 10.07 3.84 13.25
CA ILE A 75 10.75 2.59 13.66
C ILE A 75 9.78 1.66 14.40
N ASN A 76 8.97 2.21 15.30
CA ASN A 76 8.01 1.41 16.04
C ASN A 76 6.91 0.83 15.13
N PHE A 77 6.37 1.63 14.21
CA PHE A 77 5.30 1.20 13.30
C PHE A 77 5.79 0.17 12.29
N LEU A 78 7.02 0.32 11.77
CA LEU A 78 7.67 -0.68 10.94
C LEU A 78 7.83 -2.03 11.65
N LYS A 79 8.14 -2.02 12.96
CA LYS A 79 8.26 -3.25 13.76
C LYS A 79 6.93 -3.95 14.01
N LEU A 80 5.86 -3.17 14.18
CA LEU A 80 4.53 -3.67 14.54
C LEU A 80 3.73 -4.14 13.33
N SER A 81 3.98 -3.54 12.15
CA SER A 81 3.25 -3.87 10.93
C SER A 81 3.64 -5.25 10.37
N TYR A 82 2.70 -5.89 9.71
CA TYR A 82 2.96 -7.10 8.93
C TYR A 82 3.95 -6.81 7.80
N PHE A 83 3.71 -5.74 7.07
CA PHE A 83 4.65 -5.06 6.19
C PHE A 83 4.22 -3.60 6.00
N THR A 84 5.15 -2.80 5.48
CA THR A 84 4.89 -1.42 5.08
C THR A 84 4.83 -1.33 3.56
N ILE A 85 3.80 -0.66 3.05
CA ILE A 85 3.68 -0.37 1.62
C ILE A 85 3.93 1.11 1.38
N VAL A 86 4.82 1.40 0.43
CA VAL A 86 5.22 2.76 0.03
C VAL A 86 5.52 2.78 -1.46
N ASN A 87 5.49 3.96 -2.09
CA ASN A 87 6.12 4.13 -3.38
C ASN A 87 7.61 4.48 -3.23
N ASP A 88 8.35 4.56 -4.33
CA ASP A 88 9.79 4.86 -4.33
C ASP A 88 10.11 6.22 -3.70
N TYR A 89 9.28 7.25 -3.96
CA TYR A 89 9.43 8.58 -3.35
C TYR A 89 9.20 8.56 -1.83
N GLU A 90 8.15 7.89 -1.38
CA GLU A 90 7.82 7.72 0.03
C GLU A 90 8.90 6.91 0.76
N PHE A 91 9.46 5.89 0.10
CA PHE A 91 10.57 5.12 0.65
C PHE A 91 11.84 5.97 0.83
N ASP A 92 12.11 6.90 -0.10
CA ASP A 92 13.23 7.85 0.07
C ASP A 92 13.01 8.81 1.23
N ILE A 93 11.79 9.30 1.45
CA ILE A 93 11.46 10.12 2.63
C ILE A 93 11.68 9.30 3.91
N LEU A 94 11.21 8.06 3.93
CA LEU A 94 11.35 7.16 5.08
C LEU A 94 12.83 6.92 5.43
N LYS A 95 13.68 6.60 4.45
CA LYS A 95 15.13 6.46 4.65
C LYS A 95 15.76 7.71 5.28
N ASN A 96 15.42 8.87 4.74
CA ASN A 96 15.96 10.15 5.22
C ASN A 96 15.49 10.48 6.64
N THR A 97 14.24 10.13 7.00
CA THR A 97 13.68 10.38 8.32
C THR A 97 14.30 9.45 9.38
N ILE A 98 14.42 8.16 9.07
CA ILE A 98 14.96 7.14 10.00
C ILE A 98 16.48 7.14 9.99
N LYS A 99 17.13 7.75 8.99
CA LYS A 99 18.60 7.80 8.84
C LYS A 99 19.26 6.43 8.78
N LEU A 100 18.57 5.44 8.23
CA LEU A 100 19.09 4.13 7.91
C LEU A 100 19.31 4.01 6.39
N SER A 101 20.32 3.25 6.03
CA SER A 101 20.52 2.89 4.61
C SER A 101 19.39 1.97 4.14
N GLU A 102 19.15 1.96 2.83
CA GLU A 102 18.19 1.04 2.20
C GLU A 102 18.45 -0.40 2.62
N LYS A 103 19.72 -0.84 2.59
CA LYS A 103 20.11 -2.20 2.98
C LYS A 103 19.73 -2.53 4.43
N GLU A 104 19.89 -1.60 5.36
CA GLU A 104 19.51 -1.79 6.76
C GLU A 104 17.98 -1.89 6.91
N LEU A 105 17.23 -1.03 6.21
CA LEU A 105 15.77 -1.05 6.26
C LEU A 105 15.20 -2.37 5.73
N ILE A 106 15.56 -2.75 4.50
CA ILE A 106 15.01 -3.95 3.85
C ILE A 106 15.48 -5.27 4.49
N SER A 107 16.64 -5.26 5.19
CA SER A 107 17.10 -6.43 5.96
C SER A 107 16.41 -6.57 7.31
N THR A 108 15.82 -5.50 7.83
CA THR A 108 15.25 -5.45 9.18
C THR A 108 13.72 -5.50 9.17
N TYR A 109 13.08 -4.89 8.18
CA TYR A 109 11.63 -4.73 8.11
C TYR A 109 11.07 -5.24 6.78
N ASN A 110 9.81 -5.61 6.79
CA ASN A 110 9.08 -6.05 5.61
C ASN A 110 8.54 -4.85 4.81
N PHE A 111 8.82 -4.82 3.50
CA PHE A 111 8.37 -3.75 2.61
C PHE A 111 7.75 -4.29 1.31
N ILE A 112 6.78 -3.54 0.80
CA ILE A 112 6.40 -3.57 -0.61
C ILE A 112 6.61 -2.16 -1.16
N ILE A 113 7.51 -2.01 -2.14
CA ILE A 113 7.87 -0.73 -2.73
C ILE A 113 7.33 -0.70 -4.16
N THR A 114 6.30 0.11 -4.40
CA THR A 114 5.72 0.28 -5.74
C THR A 114 6.52 1.31 -6.55
N LYS A 115 6.66 1.06 -7.85
CA LYS A 115 7.48 1.86 -8.78
C LYS A 115 6.70 2.25 -10.05
N GLY A 116 5.40 2.40 -9.96
CA GLY A 116 4.51 2.75 -11.06
C GLY A 116 4.59 1.74 -12.21
N ASP A 117 4.92 2.21 -13.40
CA ASP A 117 5.05 1.41 -14.62
C ASP A 117 6.24 0.42 -14.59
N LYS A 118 7.12 0.54 -13.62
CA LYS A 118 8.22 -0.41 -13.37
C LYS A 118 7.84 -1.56 -12.43
N GLY A 119 6.58 -1.62 -11.99
CA GLY A 119 6.09 -2.66 -11.11
C GLY A 119 6.35 -2.41 -9.64
N SER A 120 6.78 -3.43 -8.91
CA SER A 120 7.09 -3.34 -7.47
C SER A 120 8.21 -4.29 -7.07
N ILE A 121 8.89 -3.95 -5.96
CA ILE A 121 9.82 -4.85 -5.29
C ILE A 121 9.28 -5.09 -3.88
N SER A 122 9.25 -6.35 -3.47
CA SER A 122 8.79 -6.77 -2.15
C SER A 122 9.93 -7.42 -1.39
N TYR A 123 10.16 -6.98 -0.17
CA TYR A 123 11.09 -7.53 0.79
C TYR A 123 10.28 -8.08 1.95
N LEU A 124 9.98 -9.37 1.92
CA LEU A 124 9.09 -10.03 2.88
C LEU A 124 9.77 -11.28 3.42
N ASP A 125 9.83 -11.41 4.74
CA ASP A 125 10.44 -12.55 5.44
C ASP A 125 11.88 -12.85 4.98
N LYS A 126 12.64 -11.78 4.66
CA LYS A 126 14.02 -11.80 4.13
C LYS A 126 14.16 -12.32 2.70
N GLU A 127 13.06 -12.49 2.00
CA GLU A 127 13.06 -12.82 0.57
C GLU A 127 12.74 -11.57 -0.26
N GLU A 128 13.35 -11.48 -1.42
CA GLU A 128 13.14 -10.40 -2.39
C GLU A 128 12.35 -10.94 -3.57
N PHE A 129 11.27 -10.22 -3.92
CA PHE A 129 10.44 -10.54 -5.08
C PHE A 129 10.31 -9.31 -5.98
N ILE A 130 10.64 -9.45 -7.25
CA ILE A 130 10.42 -8.41 -8.27
C ILE A 130 9.16 -8.78 -9.05
N ILE A 131 8.16 -7.90 -8.97
CA ILE A 131 6.89 -8.08 -9.66
C ILE A 131 6.81 -7.03 -10.78
N PRO A 132 6.76 -7.43 -12.06
CA PRO A 132 6.65 -6.48 -13.17
C PRO A 132 5.29 -5.77 -13.13
N ALA A 133 5.22 -4.57 -13.70
CA ALA A 133 3.94 -3.96 -14.00
C ALA A 133 3.26 -4.73 -15.14
N TYR A 134 1.96 -4.97 -15.01
CA TYR A 134 1.19 -5.56 -16.10
C TYR A 134 0.78 -4.47 -17.09
N LYS A 135 0.95 -4.76 -18.38
CA LYS A 135 0.65 -3.82 -19.44
C LYS A 135 -0.86 -3.57 -19.51
N PRO A 136 -1.34 -2.33 -19.33
CA PRO A 136 -2.73 -1.98 -19.54
C PRO A 136 -3.02 -1.90 -21.05
N ASP A 137 -4.30 -2.02 -21.44
CA ASP A 137 -4.73 -1.80 -22.83
C ASP A 137 -4.57 -0.32 -23.23
N GLN A 138 -4.78 0.58 -22.26
CA GLN A 138 -4.56 2.02 -22.41
C GLN A 138 -4.22 2.65 -21.05
N VAL A 139 -3.56 3.80 -21.06
CA VAL A 139 -3.31 4.59 -19.84
C VAL A 139 -4.19 5.84 -19.91
N VAL A 140 -5.16 5.91 -18.98
CA VAL A 140 -6.15 7.00 -18.92
C VAL A 140 -5.96 7.84 -17.65
N ASP A 141 -5.96 7.21 -16.47
CA ASP A 141 -5.84 7.90 -15.19
C ASP A 141 -5.17 6.99 -14.16
N SER A 142 -4.06 7.46 -13.60
CA SER A 142 -3.32 6.70 -12.57
C SER A 142 -3.88 6.85 -11.16
N THR A 143 -4.89 7.71 -10.97
CA THR A 143 -5.51 7.93 -9.66
C THR A 143 -6.19 6.66 -9.17
N GLY A 144 -5.86 6.23 -7.95
CA GLY A 144 -6.42 5.00 -7.37
C GLY A 144 -5.69 3.71 -7.73
N CYS A 145 -4.64 3.74 -8.57
CA CYS A 145 -3.84 2.54 -8.86
C CYS A 145 -3.21 1.94 -7.60
N GLY A 146 -2.75 2.79 -6.67
CA GLY A 146 -2.24 2.36 -5.38
C GLY A 146 -3.31 1.66 -4.53
N ASP A 147 -4.53 2.18 -4.50
CA ASP A 147 -5.65 1.62 -3.75
C ASP A 147 -6.08 0.28 -4.35
N SER A 148 -6.13 0.20 -5.67
CA SER A 148 -6.40 -1.04 -6.39
C SER A 148 -5.33 -2.10 -6.14
N PHE A 149 -4.05 -1.71 -6.11
CA PHE A 149 -2.96 -2.60 -5.74
C PHE A 149 -3.16 -3.16 -4.32
N ARG A 150 -3.47 -2.31 -3.35
CA ARG A 150 -3.74 -2.71 -1.95
C ARG A 150 -4.96 -3.62 -1.84
N ALA A 151 -6.01 -3.37 -2.60
CA ALA A 151 -7.19 -4.24 -2.66
C ALA A 151 -6.83 -5.65 -3.15
N GLY A 152 -5.99 -5.74 -4.18
CA GLY A 152 -5.47 -7.02 -4.68
C GLY A 152 -4.59 -7.75 -3.67
N LEU A 153 -3.74 -7.02 -2.94
CA LEU A 153 -2.95 -7.58 -1.82
C LEU A 153 -3.86 -8.19 -0.75
N LEU A 154 -4.85 -7.43 -0.27
CA LEU A 154 -5.80 -7.90 0.75
C LEU A 154 -6.56 -9.13 0.29
N TYR A 155 -7.05 -9.13 -0.95
CA TYR A 155 -7.72 -10.30 -1.52
C TYR A 155 -6.82 -11.54 -1.48
N GLY A 156 -5.57 -11.41 -1.92
CA GLY A 156 -4.64 -12.52 -1.93
C GLY A 156 -4.28 -13.02 -0.52
N ILE A 157 -4.02 -12.11 0.41
CA ILE A 157 -3.71 -12.44 1.81
C ILE A 157 -4.87 -13.17 2.49
N LEU A 158 -6.10 -12.67 2.33
CA LEU A 158 -7.31 -13.27 2.90
C LEU A 158 -7.64 -14.65 2.31
N ASN A 159 -7.17 -14.93 1.09
CA ASN A 159 -7.30 -16.23 0.45
C ASN A 159 -6.04 -17.11 0.60
N ASN A 160 -5.10 -16.75 1.46
CA ASN A 160 -3.88 -17.50 1.77
C ASN A 160 -2.97 -17.74 0.56
N PHE A 161 -2.93 -16.80 -0.38
CA PHE A 161 -1.97 -16.84 -1.48
C PHE A 161 -0.56 -16.49 -1.00
N SER A 162 0.44 -16.97 -1.72
CA SER A 162 1.84 -16.64 -1.44
C SER A 162 2.15 -15.14 -1.65
N PRO A 163 3.23 -14.62 -1.04
CA PRO A 163 3.65 -13.23 -1.24
C PRO A 163 3.76 -12.80 -2.70
N ILE A 164 4.33 -13.64 -3.55
CA ILE A 164 4.42 -13.38 -4.98
C ILE A 164 3.03 -13.27 -5.62
N GLU A 165 2.14 -14.19 -5.29
CA GLU A 165 0.80 -14.24 -5.89
C GLU A 165 -0.04 -13.04 -5.50
N TYR A 166 -0.10 -12.65 -4.21
CA TYR A 166 -0.89 -11.48 -3.84
C TYR A 166 -0.30 -10.17 -4.40
N CYS A 167 1.03 -10.05 -4.56
CA CYS A 167 1.63 -8.91 -5.24
C CYS A 167 1.29 -8.89 -6.74
N LYS A 168 1.31 -10.04 -7.42
CA LYS A 168 0.88 -10.16 -8.82
C LYS A 168 -0.59 -9.78 -8.99
N ILE A 169 -1.48 -10.21 -8.10
CA ILE A 169 -2.90 -9.83 -8.11
C ILE A 169 -3.04 -8.32 -7.95
N GLY A 170 -2.32 -7.71 -6.99
CA GLY A 170 -2.30 -6.26 -6.79
C GLY A 170 -1.86 -5.50 -8.04
N ALA A 171 -0.74 -5.91 -8.64
CA ALA A 171 -0.21 -5.29 -9.85
C ALA A 171 -1.17 -5.44 -11.05
N SER A 172 -1.81 -6.59 -11.19
CA SER A 172 -2.81 -6.82 -12.24
C SER A 172 -4.03 -5.92 -12.03
N LEU A 173 -4.56 -5.83 -10.81
CA LEU A 173 -5.73 -4.99 -10.51
C LEU A 173 -5.44 -3.51 -10.73
N ALA A 174 -4.24 -3.02 -10.35
CA ALA A 174 -3.80 -1.66 -10.62
C ALA A 174 -3.75 -1.37 -12.13
N SER A 175 -3.38 -2.34 -12.96
CA SER A 175 -3.36 -2.18 -14.42
C SER A 175 -4.76 -2.05 -15.05
N PHE A 176 -5.80 -2.60 -14.43
CA PHE A 176 -7.19 -2.35 -14.85
C PHE A 176 -7.67 -0.98 -14.39
N ASN A 177 -7.24 -0.52 -13.20
CA ASN A 177 -7.63 0.80 -12.71
C ASN A 177 -7.14 1.92 -13.65
N VAL A 178 -5.90 1.85 -14.11
CA VAL A 178 -5.29 2.91 -14.94
C VAL A 178 -5.99 3.07 -16.30
N GLU A 179 -6.76 2.09 -16.74
CA GLU A 179 -7.52 2.10 -18.02
C GLU A 179 -8.79 2.95 -17.97
N GLN A 180 -9.20 3.39 -16.79
CA GLN A 180 -10.46 4.12 -16.61
C GLN A 180 -10.19 5.46 -15.90
N ASN A 181 -11.07 6.43 -16.18
CA ASN A 181 -11.04 7.70 -15.47
C ASN A 181 -11.67 7.53 -14.07
N GLY A 182 -10.97 8.01 -13.04
CA GLY A 182 -11.41 7.94 -11.64
C GLY A 182 -10.98 6.65 -10.95
N THR A 183 -11.14 6.63 -9.62
CA THR A 183 -10.50 5.67 -8.73
C THR A 183 -11.18 4.29 -8.66
N GLN A 184 -12.46 4.18 -9.03
CA GLN A 184 -13.29 2.98 -8.81
C GLN A 184 -14.17 2.63 -10.02
N ASN A 185 -13.86 3.16 -11.19
CA ASN A 185 -14.67 2.94 -12.39
C ASN A 185 -14.23 1.73 -13.22
N HIS A 186 -13.12 1.09 -12.84
CA HIS A 186 -12.68 -0.15 -13.47
C HIS A 186 -13.57 -1.32 -13.08
N PHE A 187 -13.73 -2.25 -14.01
CA PHE A 187 -14.43 -3.50 -13.76
C PHE A 187 -13.61 -4.68 -14.31
N CYS A 188 -13.29 -5.62 -13.44
CA CYS A 188 -12.64 -6.88 -13.83
C CYS A 188 -13.02 -7.99 -12.86
N GLY A 189 -13.18 -9.18 -13.36
CA GLY A 189 -13.36 -10.39 -12.56
C GLY A 189 -12.04 -11.12 -12.33
N LEU A 190 -12.06 -12.15 -11.47
CA LEU A 190 -10.87 -12.98 -11.19
C LEU A 190 -10.28 -13.62 -12.45
N LYS A 191 -11.12 -14.00 -13.42
CA LYS A 191 -10.65 -14.57 -14.70
C LYS A 191 -9.86 -13.55 -15.52
N ASP A 192 -10.26 -12.28 -15.50
CA ASP A 192 -9.57 -11.21 -16.21
C ASP A 192 -8.22 -10.92 -15.57
N ILE A 193 -8.17 -10.88 -14.24
CA ILE A 193 -6.94 -10.75 -13.46
C ILE A 193 -5.97 -11.88 -13.79
N GLN A 194 -6.42 -13.14 -13.73
CA GLN A 194 -5.60 -14.30 -14.06
C GLN A 194 -5.08 -14.26 -15.50
N LYS A 195 -5.95 -13.91 -16.47
CA LYS A 195 -5.56 -13.77 -17.87
C LYS A 195 -4.46 -12.72 -18.04
N ARG A 196 -4.58 -11.57 -17.37
CA ARG A 196 -3.57 -10.50 -17.43
C ARG A 196 -2.26 -10.91 -16.77
N MET A 197 -2.31 -11.60 -15.64
CA MET A 197 -1.13 -12.14 -14.98
C MET A 197 -0.35 -13.09 -15.90
N ASN A 198 -1.04 -13.92 -16.67
CA ASN A 198 -0.43 -14.88 -17.60
C ASN A 198 0.07 -14.21 -18.89
N SER A 199 -0.38 -13.00 -19.23
CA SER A 199 0.06 -12.31 -20.45
C SER A 199 1.43 -11.63 -20.35
N CYS A 200 2.00 -11.56 -19.16
CA CYS A 200 3.34 -10.99 -18.89
C CYS A 200 4.46 -12.04 -18.76
N GLU A 201 4.15 -13.31 -18.96
CA GLU A 201 5.18 -14.34 -19.09
C GLU A 201 5.73 -14.33 -20.54
N LEU A 202 6.55 -13.29 -20.84
CA LEU A 202 7.36 -13.20 -22.04
C LEU A 202 8.84 -13.15 -21.64
#